data_5413200bbca1a097e6510032db217a88
#
_entry.id   5413200bbca1a097e6510032db217a88
#
_cell.length_a   1.000
_cell.length_b   1.000
_cell.length_c   1.000
_cell.angle_alpha   90.00
_cell.angle_beta   90.00
_cell.angle_gamma   90.00
#
_symmetry.space_group_name_H-M   'P 1'
#
loop_
_entity.id
_entity.type
_entity.pdbx_description
1 polymer ?
#
loop_
_entity_poly.entity_id
_entity_poly.type
_entity_poly.pdbx_seq_one_letter_code
_entity_poly.pdbx_strand_id
1 'polypeptide(L)'
;MADHPPTLMVENLKTHFFTRAGVVKAVDGVSFAIDRGEIMGLVGESGSGKTVTGFSIMGLVDPPGRITGGRILFNGEDIAPYDDDQMRTLRGRKVAMIFQDPMMTLNPVLRIDTQMIEAMRAHEKVSREEALRRARAALVQVGISAPEERLRAYPHQFSGGMRQRISIAIALLHKPDLIVADEPTTALDVTIQGQVLYEVQRLARETQTAVIWITHDLSVIAGLADKVCVMYAGRIVEHGPVDDVLDRPLLARRCAVRE
;
A
#
# COMPACT_ATOMS: atom_id res chain seq x y z
N MET A 1 -14.59 15.83 -17.71
CA MET A 1 -14.33 15.53 -16.30
C MET A 1 -15.06 14.23 -16.03
N ALA A 2 -14.37 13.18 -15.61
CA ALA A 2 -14.97 11.85 -15.45
C ALA A 2 -15.98 11.88 -14.30
N ASP A 3 -17.20 11.41 -14.59
CA ASP A 3 -18.36 11.41 -13.70
C ASP A 3 -18.34 10.22 -12.71
N HIS A 4 -17.15 9.73 -12.38
CA HIS A 4 -16.97 8.62 -11.43
C HIS A 4 -16.31 9.11 -10.15
N PRO A 5 -16.79 8.64 -8.98
CA PRO A 5 -16.14 8.94 -7.71
C PRO A 5 -14.69 8.39 -7.71
N PRO A 6 -13.75 9.04 -6.98
CA PRO A 6 -12.41 8.52 -6.83
C PRO A 6 -12.42 7.12 -6.20
N THR A 7 -11.39 6.31 -6.50
CA THR A 7 -11.26 4.97 -5.92
C THR A 7 -11.20 5.03 -4.40
N LEU A 8 -10.46 6.02 -3.88
CA LEU A 8 -10.42 6.28 -2.44
C LEU A 8 -10.48 7.80 -2.20
N MET A 9 -11.32 8.21 -1.25
CA MET A 9 -11.33 9.55 -0.70
C MET A 9 -11.27 9.49 0.82
N VAL A 10 -10.25 10.07 1.39
CA VAL A 10 -10.05 10.20 2.84
C VAL A 10 -10.39 11.63 3.24
N GLU A 11 -11.27 11.79 4.22
CA GLU A 11 -11.76 13.09 4.66
C GLU A 11 -11.57 13.26 6.17
N ASN A 12 -10.73 14.24 6.54
CA ASN A 12 -10.47 14.63 7.92
C ASN A 12 -10.19 13.45 8.87
N LEU A 13 -9.45 12.45 8.37
CA LEU A 13 -9.14 11.22 9.09
C LEU A 13 -8.34 11.54 10.36
N LYS A 14 -8.78 10.95 11.47
CA LYS A 14 -8.11 11.05 12.78
C LYS A 14 -7.94 9.67 13.37
N THR A 15 -6.68 9.29 13.63
CA THR A 15 -6.34 8.03 14.30
C THR A 15 -5.46 8.33 15.49
N HIS A 16 -5.96 8.01 16.69
CA HIS A 16 -5.31 8.33 17.95
C HIS A 16 -5.01 7.06 18.74
N PHE A 17 -3.90 7.06 19.48
CA PHE A 17 -3.51 6.00 20.41
C PHE A 17 -3.67 6.50 21.84
N PHE A 18 -4.45 5.75 22.66
CA PHE A 18 -4.79 6.08 24.03
C PHE A 18 -3.86 5.33 24.99
N THR A 19 -2.69 5.89 25.26
CA THR A 19 -1.67 5.27 26.09
C THR A 19 -1.77 5.74 27.55
N ARG A 20 -1.08 5.06 28.47
CA ARG A 20 -1.00 5.50 29.88
C ARG A 20 -0.32 6.87 30.04
N ALA A 21 0.53 7.26 29.12
CA ALA A 21 1.25 8.54 29.11
C ALA A 21 0.43 9.68 28.47
N GLY A 22 -0.74 9.37 27.90
CA GLY A 22 -1.59 10.35 27.22
C GLY A 22 -2.04 9.90 25.83
N VAL A 23 -2.64 10.82 25.09
CA VAL A 23 -3.17 10.58 23.74
C VAL A 23 -2.13 10.98 22.71
N VAL A 24 -1.70 10.02 21.89
CA VAL A 24 -0.84 10.26 20.73
C VAL A 24 -1.73 10.40 19.50
N LYS A 25 -1.72 11.55 18.85
CA LYS A 25 -2.46 11.83 17.63
C LYS A 25 -1.60 11.48 16.41
N ALA A 26 -1.56 10.18 16.09
CA ALA A 26 -0.73 9.69 15.00
C ALA A 26 -1.20 10.17 13.61
N VAL A 27 -2.52 10.34 13.43
CA VAL A 27 -3.15 11.00 12.28
C VAL A 27 -4.15 12.01 12.81
N ASP A 28 -4.08 13.28 12.37
CA ASP A 28 -4.88 14.38 12.91
C ASP A 28 -5.39 15.31 11.80
N GLY A 29 -6.45 14.86 11.12
CA GLY A 29 -7.15 15.65 10.09
C GLY A 29 -6.57 15.48 8.68
N VAL A 30 -6.16 14.27 8.31
CA VAL A 30 -5.64 13.95 6.97
C VAL A 30 -6.77 13.85 5.96
N SER A 31 -6.63 14.54 4.81
CA SER A 31 -7.58 14.49 3.70
C SER A 31 -6.84 14.41 2.36
N PHE A 32 -7.23 13.46 1.50
CA PHE A 32 -6.75 13.31 0.14
C PHE A 32 -7.70 12.41 -0.68
N ALA A 33 -7.53 12.42 -1.99
CA ALA A 33 -8.24 11.51 -2.90
C ALA A 33 -7.29 10.91 -3.92
N ILE A 34 -7.60 9.70 -4.37
CA ILE A 34 -6.85 8.99 -5.42
C ILE A 34 -7.82 8.36 -6.41
N ASP A 35 -7.55 8.56 -7.68
CA ASP A 35 -8.35 8.06 -8.79
C ASP A 35 -7.89 6.68 -9.26
N ARG A 36 -8.67 6.06 -10.14
CA ARG A 36 -8.32 4.75 -10.73
C ARG A 36 -7.03 4.84 -11.55
N GLY A 37 -6.14 3.87 -11.34
CA GLY A 37 -4.85 3.80 -12.05
C GLY A 37 -3.85 4.88 -11.67
N GLU A 38 -4.20 5.74 -10.71
CA GLU A 38 -3.31 6.79 -10.20
C GLU A 38 -2.36 6.23 -9.13
N ILE A 39 -1.14 6.74 -9.11
CA ILE A 39 -0.14 6.44 -8.08
C ILE A 39 0.10 7.70 -7.25
N MET A 40 -0.20 7.63 -5.96
CA MET A 40 0.04 8.72 -5.02
C MET A 40 1.16 8.37 -4.05
N GLY A 41 2.18 9.21 -3.98
CA GLY A 41 3.21 9.17 -2.95
C GLY A 41 2.71 9.73 -1.62
N LEU A 42 2.89 8.99 -0.53
CA LEU A 42 2.68 9.49 0.82
C LEU A 42 4.03 9.54 1.52
N VAL A 43 4.63 10.72 1.62
CA VAL A 43 6.01 10.92 2.06
C VAL A 43 6.09 11.70 3.37
N GLY A 44 7.23 11.58 4.06
CA GLY A 44 7.50 12.30 5.31
C GLY A 44 8.51 11.56 6.17
N GLU A 45 8.94 12.18 7.25
CA GLU A 45 9.88 11.58 8.20
C GLU A 45 9.29 10.34 8.91
N SER A 46 10.17 9.52 9.52
CA SER A 46 9.73 8.42 10.38
C SER A 46 8.86 8.97 11.52
N GLY A 47 7.75 8.27 11.83
CA GLY A 47 6.81 8.73 12.86
C GLY A 47 5.84 9.83 12.42
N SER A 48 5.85 10.29 11.17
CA SER A 48 4.91 11.33 10.69
C SER A 48 3.46 10.87 10.53
N GLY A 49 3.16 9.55 10.68
CA GLY A 49 1.81 9.00 10.61
C GLY A 49 1.45 8.27 9.32
N LYS A 50 2.39 8.11 8.36
CA LYS A 50 2.16 7.46 7.04
C LYS A 50 1.61 6.05 7.16
N THR A 51 2.36 5.17 7.84
CA THR A 51 1.96 3.77 8.08
C THR A 51 0.62 3.67 8.80
N VAL A 52 0.40 4.54 9.81
CA VAL A 52 -0.88 4.57 10.54
C VAL A 52 -2.03 5.01 9.63
N THR A 53 -1.78 5.91 8.67
CA THR A 53 -2.77 6.28 7.65
C THR A 53 -3.11 5.07 6.77
N GLY A 54 -2.11 4.32 6.30
CA GLY A 54 -2.31 3.08 5.55
C GLY A 54 -3.09 2.03 6.37
N PHE A 55 -2.71 1.81 7.63
CA PHE A 55 -3.42 0.89 8.53
C PHE A 55 -4.86 1.32 8.81
N SER A 56 -5.12 2.62 8.90
CA SER A 56 -6.48 3.13 9.06
C SER A 56 -7.35 2.79 7.86
N ILE A 57 -6.83 2.96 6.64
CA ILE A 57 -7.53 2.60 5.39
C ILE A 57 -7.80 1.09 5.34
N MET A 58 -6.84 0.28 5.80
CA MET A 58 -6.97 -1.18 5.82
C MET A 58 -7.80 -1.71 6.99
N GLY A 59 -8.22 -0.87 7.95
CA GLY A 59 -8.86 -1.31 9.19
C GLY A 59 -7.95 -2.21 10.05
N LEU A 60 -6.63 -1.91 10.07
CA LEU A 60 -5.59 -2.68 10.78
C LEU A 60 -5.00 -1.89 11.96
N VAL A 61 -5.74 -0.95 12.51
CA VAL A 61 -5.29 -0.17 13.68
C VAL A 61 -5.58 -0.96 14.95
N ASP A 62 -4.53 -1.52 15.54
CA ASP A 62 -4.64 -2.30 16.78
C ASP A 62 -4.81 -1.41 18.03
N PRO A 63 -5.53 -1.90 19.06
CA PRO A 63 -5.56 -1.27 20.37
C PRO A 63 -4.13 -1.03 20.93
N PRO A 64 -3.87 0.10 21.61
CA PRO A 64 -4.82 1.13 22.06
C PRO A 64 -5.16 2.22 21.03
N GLY A 65 -4.86 2.00 19.74
CA GLY A 65 -5.19 2.88 18.63
C GLY A 65 -6.64 2.69 18.19
N ARG A 66 -7.25 3.76 17.67
CA ARG A 66 -8.55 3.71 16.99
C ARG A 66 -8.75 4.93 16.11
N ILE A 67 -9.59 4.79 15.09
CA ILE A 67 -10.11 5.92 14.32
C ILE A 67 -11.06 6.69 15.22
N THR A 68 -10.81 7.99 15.41
CA THR A 68 -11.57 8.88 16.29
C THR A 68 -12.42 9.88 15.51
N GLY A 69 -12.28 9.93 14.19
CA GLY A 69 -13.08 10.80 13.34
C GLY A 69 -12.61 10.79 11.89
N GLY A 70 -13.38 11.43 11.04
CA GLY A 70 -13.21 11.46 9.61
C GLY A 70 -13.96 10.34 8.90
N ARG A 71 -13.79 10.26 7.57
CA ARG A 71 -14.38 9.24 6.71
C ARG A 71 -13.32 8.66 5.78
N ILE A 72 -13.53 7.41 5.38
CA ILE A 72 -12.74 6.70 4.39
C ILE A 72 -13.69 6.15 3.35
N LEU A 73 -13.87 6.88 2.25
CA LEU A 73 -14.78 6.51 1.18
C LEU A 73 -14.03 5.67 0.14
N PHE A 74 -14.33 4.40 0.07
CA PHE A 74 -13.79 3.48 -0.93
C PHE A 74 -14.85 3.20 -2.00
N ASN A 75 -14.60 3.56 -3.25
CA ASN A 75 -15.59 3.52 -4.33
C ASN A 75 -16.93 4.20 -3.94
N GLY A 76 -16.87 5.28 -3.14
CA GLY A 76 -18.03 6.03 -2.67
C GLY A 76 -18.68 5.51 -1.39
N GLU A 77 -18.27 4.36 -0.85
CA GLU A 77 -18.80 3.77 0.38
C GLU A 77 -17.87 4.05 1.58
N ASP A 78 -18.42 4.52 2.71
CA ASP A 78 -17.62 4.80 3.91
C ASP A 78 -17.29 3.50 4.66
N ILE A 79 -16.01 3.13 4.59
CA ILE A 79 -15.49 1.91 5.24
C ILE A 79 -14.87 2.18 6.62
N ALA A 80 -14.81 3.44 7.08
CA ALA A 80 -14.25 3.75 8.40
C ALA A 80 -14.99 3.08 9.57
N PRO A 81 -16.34 2.90 9.53
CA PRO A 81 -17.08 2.22 10.60
C PRO A 81 -17.09 0.70 10.46
N TYR A 82 -16.49 0.11 9.42
CA TYR A 82 -16.53 -1.32 9.18
C TYR A 82 -15.86 -2.10 10.32
N ASP A 83 -16.50 -3.19 10.73
CA ASP A 83 -15.92 -4.19 11.62
C ASP A 83 -14.93 -5.11 10.86
N ASP A 84 -14.28 -6.02 11.59
CA ASP A 84 -13.28 -6.91 11.00
C ASP A 84 -13.88 -7.87 9.96
N ASP A 85 -15.09 -8.36 10.15
CA ASP A 85 -15.76 -9.26 9.21
C ASP A 85 -16.11 -8.54 7.90
N GLN A 86 -16.57 -7.29 7.97
CA GLN A 86 -16.84 -6.45 6.81
C GLN A 86 -15.54 -6.12 6.07
N MET A 87 -14.49 -5.68 6.78
CA MET A 87 -13.18 -5.40 6.19
C MET A 87 -12.55 -6.65 5.56
N ARG A 88 -12.78 -7.83 6.11
CA ARG A 88 -12.30 -9.10 5.56
C ARG A 88 -12.83 -9.40 4.17
N THR A 89 -14.03 -8.91 3.82
CA THR A 89 -14.57 -9.05 2.46
C THR A 89 -13.85 -8.19 1.44
N LEU A 90 -13.21 -7.09 1.89
CA LEU A 90 -12.47 -6.16 1.04
C LEU A 90 -10.98 -6.49 0.97
N ARG A 91 -10.35 -6.81 2.13
CA ARG A 91 -8.91 -7.10 2.22
C ARG A 91 -8.52 -8.26 1.33
N GLY A 92 -7.43 -8.12 0.58
CA GLY A 92 -6.89 -9.10 -0.36
C GLY A 92 -7.65 -9.20 -1.69
N ARG A 93 -8.92 -8.79 -1.74
CA ARG A 93 -9.74 -8.85 -2.95
C ARG A 93 -9.89 -7.49 -3.63
N LYS A 94 -10.28 -6.47 -2.87
CA LYS A 94 -10.56 -5.11 -3.37
C LYS A 94 -9.51 -4.11 -2.92
N VAL A 95 -9.01 -4.27 -1.71
CA VAL A 95 -7.94 -3.47 -1.15
C VAL A 95 -6.83 -4.42 -0.70
N ALA A 96 -5.61 -4.21 -1.16
CA ALA A 96 -4.45 -5.01 -0.76
C ALA A 96 -3.38 -4.15 -0.08
N MET A 97 -2.57 -4.77 0.77
CA MET A 97 -1.43 -4.12 1.40
C MET A 97 -0.13 -4.88 1.11
N ILE A 98 0.91 -4.12 0.79
CA ILE A 98 2.28 -4.60 0.70
C ILE A 98 3.02 -4.01 1.89
N PHE A 99 3.47 -4.87 2.81
CA PHE A 99 4.16 -4.47 4.03
C PHE A 99 5.65 -4.23 3.78
N GLN A 100 6.27 -3.42 4.62
CA GLN A 100 7.71 -3.16 4.62
C GLN A 100 8.52 -4.45 4.81
N ASP A 101 8.11 -5.29 5.78
CA ASP A 101 8.69 -6.64 5.95
C ASP A 101 7.82 -7.68 5.24
N PRO A 102 8.35 -8.36 4.20
CA PRO A 102 7.61 -9.40 3.50
C PRO A 102 7.21 -10.59 4.39
N MET A 103 7.84 -10.77 5.55
CA MET A 103 7.46 -11.81 6.52
C MET A 103 6.15 -11.49 7.26
N MET A 104 5.65 -10.26 7.17
CA MET A 104 4.28 -9.92 7.60
C MET A 104 3.22 -10.58 6.69
N THR A 105 3.56 -10.83 5.43
CA THR A 105 2.67 -11.50 4.46
C THR A 105 2.93 -13.01 4.40
N LEU A 106 4.21 -13.43 4.47
CA LEU A 106 4.61 -14.80 4.19
C LEU A 106 4.75 -15.65 5.48
N ASN A 107 3.96 -16.71 5.59
CA ASN A 107 4.12 -17.69 6.65
C ASN A 107 5.36 -18.57 6.38
N PRO A 108 6.39 -18.58 7.26
CA PRO A 108 7.65 -19.25 7.00
C PRO A 108 7.56 -20.79 6.94
N VAL A 109 6.52 -21.38 7.50
CA VAL A 109 6.33 -22.85 7.55
C VAL A 109 5.42 -23.38 6.45
N LEU A 110 4.88 -22.51 5.59
CA LEU A 110 4.06 -22.90 4.45
C LEU A 110 4.79 -22.64 3.13
N ARG A 111 4.57 -23.52 2.17
CA ARG A 111 5.08 -23.37 0.81
C ARG A 111 4.39 -22.20 0.10
N ILE A 112 5.06 -21.59 -0.87
CA ILE A 112 4.51 -20.46 -1.63
C ILE A 112 3.23 -20.84 -2.37
N ASP A 113 3.17 -22.04 -3.00
CA ASP A 113 1.95 -22.49 -3.69
C ASP A 113 0.75 -22.58 -2.74
N THR A 114 0.98 -23.09 -1.53
CA THR A 114 -0.08 -23.21 -0.52
C THR A 114 -0.63 -21.84 -0.15
N GLN A 115 0.25 -20.89 0.18
CA GLN A 115 -0.15 -19.54 0.58
C GLN A 115 -0.90 -18.79 -0.53
N MET A 116 -0.41 -18.88 -1.77
CA MET A 116 -1.07 -18.24 -2.91
C MET A 116 -2.45 -18.87 -3.22
N ILE A 117 -2.57 -20.21 -3.10
CA ILE A 117 -3.86 -20.90 -3.27
C ILE A 117 -4.84 -20.50 -2.16
N GLU A 118 -4.39 -20.44 -0.91
CA GLU A 118 -5.22 -20.05 0.23
C GLU A 118 -5.69 -18.60 0.08
N ALA A 119 -4.82 -17.68 -0.32
CA ALA A 119 -5.18 -16.30 -0.60
C ALA A 119 -6.29 -16.18 -1.66
N MET A 120 -6.22 -16.98 -2.74
CA MET A 120 -7.28 -17.01 -3.75
C MET A 120 -8.58 -17.62 -3.21
N ARG A 121 -8.48 -18.74 -2.49
CA ARG A 121 -9.67 -19.47 -1.99
C ARG A 121 -10.38 -18.74 -0.85
N ALA A 122 -9.72 -17.80 -0.20
CA ALA A 122 -10.36 -16.94 0.80
C ALA A 122 -11.52 -16.11 0.21
N HIS A 123 -11.49 -15.83 -1.11
CA HIS A 123 -12.45 -14.93 -1.74
C HIS A 123 -13.22 -15.55 -2.92
N GLU A 124 -12.77 -16.68 -3.44
CA GLU A 124 -13.39 -17.32 -4.61
C GLU A 124 -13.29 -18.85 -4.57
N LYS A 125 -14.26 -19.50 -5.20
CA LYS A 125 -14.21 -20.94 -5.43
C LYS A 125 -13.35 -21.23 -6.66
N VAL A 126 -12.10 -21.61 -6.46
CA VAL A 126 -11.14 -21.90 -7.53
C VAL A 126 -10.60 -23.34 -7.40
N SER A 127 -10.47 -24.05 -8.52
CA SER A 127 -9.83 -25.37 -8.54
C SER A 127 -8.32 -25.23 -8.22
N ARG A 128 -7.72 -26.31 -7.70
CA ARG A 128 -6.28 -26.31 -7.42
C ARG A 128 -5.44 -26.05 -8.67
N GLU A 129 -5.83 -26.63 -9.80
CA GLU A 129 -5.13 -26.49 -11.07
C GLU A 129 -5.15 -25.04 -11.56
N GLU A 130 -6.32 -24.40 -11.56
CA GLU A 130 -6.49 -23.01 -11.95
C GLU A 130 -5.74 -22.06 -11.01
N ALA A 131 -5.80 -22.31 -9.69
CA ALA A 131 -5.07 -21.53 -8.71
C ALA A 131 -3.55 -21.61 -8.92
N LEU A 132 -3.01 -22.81 -9.21
CA LEU A 132 -1.58 -22.98 -9.53
C LEU A 132 -1.20 -22.26 -10.83
N ARG A 133 -2.04 -22.33 -11.86
CA ARG A 133 -1.83 -21.61 -13.12
C ARG A 133 -1.73 -20.10 -12.88
N ARG A 134 -2.65 -19.53 -12.10
CA ARG A 134 -2.66 -18.11 -11.73
C ARG A 134 -1.48 -17.72 -10.85
N ALA A 135 -1.14 -18.54 -9.85
CA ALA A 135 0.01 -18.33 -8.98
C ALA A 135 1.32 -18.30 -9.79
N ARG A 136 1.48 -19.24 -10.74
CA ARG A 136 2.61 -19.24 -11.67
C ARG A 136 2.69 -17.96 -12.48
N ALA A 137 1.57 -17.55 -13.08
CA ALA A 137 1.51 -16.31 -13.88
C ALA A 137 1.87 -15.08 -13.04
N ALA A 138 1.39 -14.99 -11.79
CA ALA A 138 1.71 -13.90 -10.89
C ALA A 138 3.21 -13.85 -10.53
N LEU A 139 3.86 -15.00 -10.31
CA LEU A 139 5.31 -15.03 -10.08
C LEU A 139 6.12 -14.60 -11.32
N VAL A 140 5.67 -14.97 -12.52
CA VAL A 140 6.29 -14.51 -13.78
C VAL A 140 6.17 -12.98 -13.91
N GLN A 141 4.99 -12.42 -13.61
CA GLN A 141 4.74 -10.98 -13.70
C GLN A 141 5.68 -10.15 -12.80
N VAL A 142 6.08 -10.67 -11.64
CA VAL A 142 7.03 -10.00 -10.74
C VAL A 142 8.49 -10.42 -10.97
N GLY A 143 8.80 -11.07 -12.10
CA GLY A 143 10.15 -11.43 -12.50
C GLY A 143 10.81 -12.55 -11.67
N ILE A 144 10.01 -13.47 -11.11
CA ILE A 144 10.54 -14.66 -10.43
C ILE A 144 10.88 -15.73 -11.50
N SER A 145 12.15 -16.08 -11.59
CA SER A 145 12.64 -17.15 -12.46
C SER A 145 12.27 -18.54 -11.96
N ALA A 146 12.09 -19.52 -12.84
CA ALA A 146 11.73 -20.90 -12.53
C ALA A 146 10.50 -21.01 -11.59
N PRO A 147 9.35 -20.40 -11.94
CA PRO A 147 8.22 -20.24 -11.03
C PRO A 147 7.64 -21.57 -10.54
N GLU A 148 7.73 -22.66 -11.31
CA GLU A 148 7.27 -23.99 -10.94
C GLU A 148 8.04 -24.58 -9.75
N GLU A 149 9.36 -24.38 -9.72
CA GLU A 149 10.22 -24.81 -8.61
C GLU A 149 9.99 -23.90 -7.41
N ARG A 150 9.90 -22.59 -7.65
CA ARG A 150 9.72 -21.56 -6.61
C ARG A 150 8.38 -21.68 -5.89
N LEU A 151 7.33 -22.07 -6.57
CA LEU A 151 6.03 -22.35 -5.94
C LEU A 151 6.13 -23.46 -4.88
N ARG A 152 7.01 -24.44 -5.06
CA ARG A 152 7.20 -25.55 -4.10
C ARG A 152 8.14 -25.23 -2.95
N ALA A 153 8.82 -24.09 -3.01
CA ALA A 153 9.78 -23.66 -2.01
C ALA A 153 9.11 -22.94 -0.83
N TYR A 154 9.86 -22.78 0.26
CA TYR A 154 9.45 -22.08 1.48
C TYR A 154 10.06 -20.68 1.52
N PRO A 155 9.46 -19.70 2.24
CA PRO A 155 9.96 -18.32 2.29
C PRO A 155 11.44 -18.18 2.67
N HIS A 156 11.95 -19.01 3.59
CA HIS A 156 13.37 -18.97 4.01
C HIS A 156 14.36 -19.34 2.90
N GLN A 157 13.92 -19.97 1.82
CA GLN A 157 14.76 -20.36 0.68
C GLN A 157 14.93 -19.23 -0.35
N PHE A 158 14.37 -18.04 -0.09
CA PHE A 158 14.42 -16.87 -0.97
C PHE A 158 15.25 -15.74 -0.37
N SER A 159 15.89 -14.94 -1.24
CA SER A 159 16.46 -13.65 -0.83
C SER A 159 15.37 -12.67 -0.38
N GLY A 160 15.75 -11.61 0.33
CA GLY A 160 14.82 -10.55 0.75
C GLY A 160 14.03 -9.97 -0.43
N GLY A 161 14.72 -9.63 -1.52
CA GLY A 161 14.07 -9.10 -2.73
C GLY A 161 13.13 -10.10 -3.41
N MET A 162 13.43 -11.39 -3.39
CA MET A 162 12.51 -12.40 -3.92
C MET A 162 11.27 -12.53 -3.05
N ARG A 163 11.43 -12.51 -1.72
CA ARG A 163 10.28 -12.52 -0.79
C ARG A 163 9.37 -11.32 -1.00
N GLN A 164 9.96 -10.13 -1.18
CA GLN A 164 9.20 -8.92 -1.47
C GLN A 164 8.42 -9.02 -2.78
N ARG A 165 9.05 -9.51 -3.85
CA ARG A 165 8.34 -9.74 -5.13
C ARG A 165 7.22 -10.76 -5.00
N ILE A 166 7.40 -11.82 -4.21
CA ILE A 166 6.34 -12.79 -3.94
C ILE A 166 5.17 -12.14 -3.16
N SER A 167 5.46 -11.29 -2.16
CA SER A 167 4.42 -10.54 -1.44
C SER A 167 3.63 -9.61 -2.37
N ILE A 168 4.31 -8.94 -3.30
CA ILE A 168 3.67 -8.14 -4.34
C ILE A 168 2.80 -9.02 -5.26
N ALA A 169 3.31 -10.19 -5.67
CA ALA A 169 2.53 -11.13 -6.49
C ALA A 169 1.24 -11.58 -5.78
N ILE A 170 1.31 -11.85 -4.46
CA ILE A 170 0.14 -12.22 -3.65
C ILE A 170 -0.85 -11.05 -3.59
N ALA A 171 -0.40 -9.82 -3.34
CA ALA A 171 -1.25 -8.64 -3.30
C ALA A 171 -2.00 -8.40 -4.62
N LEU A 172 -1.42 -8.78 -5.75
CA LEU A 172 -1.98 -8.60 -7.09
C LEU A 172 -2.87 -9.76 -7.59
N LEU A 173 -2.98 -10.88 -6.86
CA LEU A 173 -3.71 -12.09 -7.31
C LEU A 173 -5.16 -11.83 -7.70
N HIS A 174 -5.84 -10.94 -6.99
CA HIS A 174 -7.24 -10.58 -7.22
C HIS A 174 -7.43 -9.29 -8.02
N LYS A 175 -6.34 -8.66 -8.51
CA LYS A 175 -6.38 -7.37 -9.20
C LYS A 175 -7.19 -6.34 -8.39
N PRO A 176 -6.70 -5.96 -7.20
CA PRO A 176 -7.42 -5.06 -6.32
C PRO A 176 -7.65 -3.69 -6.96
N ASP A 177 -8.68 -2.97 -6.51
CA ASP A 177 -8.94 -1.61 -6.95
C ASP A 177 -7.96 -0.61 -6.29
N LEU A 178 -7.45 -0.96 -5.08
CA LEU A 178 -6.48 -0.15 -4.32
C LEU A 178 -5.36 -1.00 -3.74
N ILE A 179 -4.13 -0.53 -3.83
CA ILE A 179 -2.96 -1.08 -3.12
C ILE A 179 -2.38 0.01 -2.20
N VAL A 180 -2.15 -0.36 -0.94
CA VAL A 180 -1.36 0.43 0.01
C VAL A 180 0.00 -0.25 0.15
N ALA A 181 1.06 0.37 -0.34
CA ALA A 181 2.42 -0.14 -0.30
C ALA A 181 3.24 0.64 0.75
N ASP A 182 3.52 0.00 1.89
CA ASP A 182 4.25 0.61 3.01
C ASP A 182 5.73 0.26 2.93
N GLU A 183 6.55 1.22 2.49
CA GLU A 183 8.00 1.11 2.30
C GLU A 183 8.44 -0.18 1.57
N PRO A 184 7.81 -0.56 0.45
CA PRO A 184 7.96 -1.91 -0.11
C PRO A 184 9.31 -2.19 -0.74
N THR A 185 10.20 -1.20 -0.84
CA THR A 185 11.52 -1.33 -1.47
C THR A 185 12.69 -1.01 -0.55
N THR A 186 12.44 -0.63 0.71
CA THR A 186 13.48 -0.18 1.64
C THR A 186 14.57 -1.24 1.91
N ALA A 187 14.22 -2.53 1.86
CA ALA A 187 15.16 -3.63 2.08
C ALA A 187 15.77 -4.20 0.78
N LEU A 188 15.61 -3.50 -0.37
CA LEU A 188 16.06 -3.96 -1.67
C LEU A 188 17.29 -3.19 -2.14
N ASP A 189 18.18 -3.86 -2.89
CA ASP A 189 19.24 -3.18 -3.64
C ASP A 189 18.64 -2.31 -4.78
N VAL A 190 19.39 -1.28 -5.20
CA VAL A 190 18.92 -0.27 -6.15
C VAL A 190 18.42 -0.87 -7.47
N THR A 191 19.08 -1.93 -7.95
CA THR A 191 18.70 -2.58 -9.22
C THR A 191 17.35 -3.28 -9.11
N ILE A 192 17.15 -4.02 -8.01
CA ILE A 192 15.89 -4.71 -7.73
C ILE A 192 14.77 -3.71 -7.42
N GLN A 193 15.10 -2.63 -6.70
CA GLN A 193 14.16 -1.53 -6.45
C GLN A 193 13.61 -0.97 -7.75
N GLY A 194 14.46 -0.60 -8.70
CA GLY A 194 14.04 -0.09 -10.01
C GLY A 194 13.12 -1.06 -10.77
N GLN A 195 13.41 -2.36 -10.72
CA GLN A 195 12.57 -3.39 -11.33
C GLN A 195 11.18 -3.47 -10.67
N VAL A 196 11.13 -3.46 -9.34
CA VAL A 196 9.86 -3.50 -8.59
C VAL A 196 9.01 -2.26 -8.88
N LEU A 197 9.61 -1.07 -8.88
CA LEU A 197 8.93 0.19 -9.21
C LEU A 197 8.32 0.15 -10.60
N TYR A 198 9.09 -0.26 -11.61
CA TYR A 198 8.62 -0.40 -12.98
C TYR A 198 7.43 -1.36 -13.09
N GLU A 199 7.53 -2.54 -12.46
CA GLU A 199 6.46 -3.55 -12.50
C GLU A 199 5.18 -3.06 -11.82
N VAL A 200 5.29 -2.41 -10.65
CA VAL A 200 4.13 -1.85 -9.95
C VAL A 200 3.48 -0.75 -10.78
N GLN A 201 4.28 0.16 -11.37
CA GLN A 201 3.76 1.23 -12.23
C GLN A 201 3.05 0.67 -13.47
N ARG A 202 3.66 -0.30 -14.14
CA ARG A 202 3.06 -0.97 -15.30
C ARG A 202 1.74 -1.63 -14.92
N LEU A 203 1.74 -2.44 -13.84
CA LEU A 203 0.55 -3.17 -13.40
C LEU A 203 -0.57 -2.23 -12.94
N ALA A 204 -0.24 -1.15 -12.20
CA ALA A 204 -1.23 -0.14 -11.80
C ALA A 204 -1.97 0.44 -13.00
N ARG A 205 -1.24 0.78 -14.06
CA ARG A 205 -1.81 1.33 -15.30
C ARG A 205 -2.59 0.28 -16.11
N GLU A 206 -2.06 -0.93 -16.26
CA GLU A 206 -2.72 -2.02 -17.01
C GLU A 206 -4.01 -2.49 -16.34
N THR A 207 -4.06 -2.56 -15.02
CA THR A 207 -5.21 -3.03 -14.24
C THR A 207 -6.12 -1.91 -13.73
N GLN A 208 -5.71 -0.65 -13.93
CA GLN A 208 -6.40 0.54 -13.39
C GLN A 208 -6.52 0.49 -11.86
N THR A 209 -5.51 -0.07 -11.20
CA THR A 209 -5.39 -0.14 -9.74
C THR A 209 -4.83 1.18 -9.20
N ALA A 210 -5.50 1.79 -8.24
CA ALA A 210 -4.97 2.93 -7.50
C ALA A 210 -3.85 2.45 -6.54
N VAL A 211 -2.76 3.22 -6.40
CA VAL A 211 -1.64 2.84 -5.51
C VAL A 211 -1.27 3.99 -4.59
N ILE A 212 -1.31 3.75 -3.27
CA ILE A 212 -0.71 4.63 -2.28
C ILE A 212 0.68 4.07 -1.96
N TRP A 213 1.72 4.81 -2.33
CA TRP A 213 3.11 4.44 -2.10
C TRP A 213 3.68 5.22 -0.93
N ILE A 214 3.84 4.56 0.21
CA ILE A 214 4.40 5.14 1.42
C ILE A 214 5.92 4.97 1.38
N THR A 215 6.66 6.07 1.51
CA THR A 215 8.12 6.06 1.59
C THR A 215 8.64 7.32 2.26
N HIS A 216 9.90 7.30 2.68
CA HIS A 216 10.66 8.48 3.08
C HIS A 216 11.61 8.96 1.97
N ASP A 217 11.71 8.23 0.86
CA ASP A 217 12.60 8.53 -0.26
C ASP A 217 11.83 9.28 -1.38
N LEU A 218 12.11 10.57 -1.50
CA LEU A 218 11.51 11.43 -2.53
C LEU A 218 11.98 11.08 -3.94
N SER A 219 13.18 10.49 -4.10
CA SER A 219 13.70 10.10 -5.42
C SER A 219 12.87 8.97 -6.04
N VAL A 220 12.36 8.07 -5.21
CA VAL A 220 11.42 7.02 -5.63
C VAL A 220 10.12 7.63 -6.14
N ILE A 221 9.59 8.63 -5.41
CA ILE A 221 8.32 9.26 -5.75
C ILE A 221 8.43 10.06 -7.05
N ALA A 222 9.55 10.77 -7.27
CA ALA A 222 9.79 11.53 -8.51
C ALA A 222 9.69 10.67 -9.78
N GLY A 223 10.08 9.39 -9.72
CA GLY A 223 10.03 8.47 -10.86
C GLY A 223 8.77 7.61 -10.96
N LEU A 224 7.94 7.58 -9.89
CA LEU A 224 6.85 6.62 -9.77
C LEU A 224 5.47 7.27 -9.77
N ALA A 225 5.27 8.33 -8.95
CA ALA A 225 3.96 8.81 -8.58
C ALA A 225 3.45 9.95 -9.48
N ASP A 226 2.13 10.04 -9.62
CA ASP A 226 1.44 11.13 -10.31
C ASP A 226 1.24 12.33 -9.37
N LYS A 227 0.95 12.05 -8.10
CA LYS A 227 0.73 13.03 -7.02
C LYS A 227 1.53 12.66 -5.78
N VAL A 228 1.79 13.64 -4.93
CA VAL A 228 2.43 13.44 -3.64
C VAL A 228 1.69 14.18 -2.53
N CYS A 229 1.61 13.53 -1.37
CA CYS A 229 1.18 14.12 -0.09
C CYS A 229 2.35 14.06 0.89
N VAL A 230 2.77 15.21 1.39
CA VAL A 230 3.85 15.33 2.39
C VAL A 230 3.24 15.36 3.78
N MET A 231 3.58 14.38 4.60
CA MET A 231 3.10 14.28 5.99
C MET A 231 4.15 14.76 6.99
N TYR A 232 3.70 15.55 7.97
CA TYR A 232 4.46 15.95 9.14
C TYR A 232 3.57 15.96 10.39
N ALA A 233 4.03 15.33 11.46
CA ALA A 233 3.32 15.30 12.76
C ALA A 233 1.82 14.95 12.65
N GLY A 234 1.49 13.92 11.87
CA GLY A 234 0.12 13.41 11.70
C GLY A 234 -0.75 14.20 10.74
N ARG A 235 -0.22 15.18 10.01
CA ARG A 235 -0.98 16.05 9.09
C ARG A 235 -0.33 16.12 7.73
N ILE A 236 -1.15 16.33 6.69
CA ILE A 236 -0.65 16.70 5.36
C ILE A 236 -0.31 18.19 5.41
N VAL A 237 0.94 18.51 5.11
CA VAL A 237 1.46 19.89 5.10
C VAL A 237 1.59 20.44 3.69
N GLU A 238 1.70 19.55 2.69
CA GLU A 238 1.78 19.91 1.28
C GLU A 238 1.24 18.75 0.44
N HIS A 239 0.55 19.04 -0.66
CA HIS A 239 0.09 18.03 -1.60
C HIS A 239 -0.08 18.64 -3.00
N GLY A 240 0.08 17.82 -4.03
CA GLY A 240 -0.10 18.24 -5.43
C GLY A 240 0.52 17.25 -6.42
N PRO A 241 0.54 17.60 -7.71
CA PRO A 241 1.33 16.90 -8.71
C PRO A 241 2.80 16.81 -8.26
N VAL A 242 3.46 15.68 -8.57
CA VAL A 242 4.84 15.43 -8.11
C VAL A 242 5.79 16.56 -8.53
N ASP A 243 5.75 16.96 -9.81
CA ASP A 243 6.64 17.98 -10.36
C ASP A 243 6.47 19.33 -9.64
N ASP A 244 5.23 19.72 -9.31
CA ASP A 244 4.96 20.98 -8.62
C ASP A 244 5.50 20.99 -7.19
N VAL A 245 5.33 19.89 -6.46
CA VAL A 245 5.76 19.78 -5.06
C VAL A 245 7.28 19.63 -4.94
N LEU A 246 7.92 18.88 -5.86
CA LEU A 246 9.37 18.66 -5.81
C LEU A 246 10.15 19.87 -6.33
N ASP A 247 9.71 20.49 -7.45
CA ASP A 247 10.43 21.61 -8.07
C ASP A 247 10.14 22.95 -7.39
N ARG A 248 8.97 23.09 -6.74
CA ARG A 248 8.50 24.37 -6.14
C ARG A 248 7.89 24.17 -4.76
N PRO A 249 8.60 23.57 -3.79
CA PRO A 249 8.05 23.24 -2.49
C PRO A 249 7.55 24.51 -1.76
N LEU A 250 6.30 24.51 -1.33
CA LEU A 250 5.68 25.62 -0.59
C LEU A 250 6.28 25.76 0.81
N LEU A 251 6.68 24.64 1.43
CA LEU A 251 7.31 24.61 2.75
C LEU A 251 8.66 25.32 2.76
N ALA A 252 9.51 25.11 1.74
CA ALA A 252 10.79 25.80 1.61
C ALA A 252 10.61 27.31 1.52
N ARG A 253 9.57 27.78 0.80
CA ARG A 253 9.24 29.21 0.72
C ARG A 253 8.75 29.80 2.04
N ARG A 254 8.02 29.04 2.86
CA ARG A 254 7.55 29.49 4.18
C ARG A 254 8.68 29.56 5.21
N CYS A 255 9.72 28.73 5.10
CA CYS A 255 10.90 28.81 5.94
C CYS A 255 11.81 30.00 5.55
N ALA A 256 11.98 30.25 4.24
CA ALA A 256 12.80 31.35 3.73
C ALA A 256 12.21 32.77 4.01
N VAL A 257 10.93 32.88 4.35
CA VAL A 257 10.26 34.16 4.68
C VAL A 257 10.34 34.47 6.19
N ARG A 258 10.91 33.58 7.02
CA ARG A 258 11.06 33.78 8.48
C ARG A 258 12.50 34.07 8.92
N GLU A 259 13.44 34.19 8.00
CA GLU A 259 14.78 34.81 8.20
C GLU A 259 14.77 36.23 7.64
#